data_547adfb8bdaaf493f16b0339a455bddf
#
_entry.id   547adfb8bdaaf493f16b0339a455bddf
#
_cell.length_a   1.000
_cell.length_b   1.000
_cell.length_c   1.000
_cell.angle_alpha   90.00
_cell.angle_beta   90.00
_cell.angle_gamma   90.00
#
_symmetry.space_group_name_H-M   'P 1'
#
loop_
_entity.id
_entity.type
_entity.pdbx_description
1 polymer ?
#
loop_
_entity_poly.entity_id
_entity_poly.type
_entity_poly.pdbx_seq_one_letter_code
_entity_poly.pdbx_strand_id
1 'polypeptide(L)'
;MDNPSVTLIQRQGYQFEHHYAPGIPVLLADEPAPFGTGLGPDPVELLASAVGNCLSASLWFACQKYKDDPSPLRTEVKATVGRNDKGRNRVQGLAVDLHLGKPAAELGHIQRVLDTFEDYCTVTQSVAPAVPVTLRVLDSSGAVLKG
;
A
#
# COMPACT_ATOMS: atom_id res chain seq x y z
N MET A 1 18.01 4.72 -9.85
CA MET A 1 16.73 5.33 -9.42
C MET A 1 17.01 6.69 -8.84
N ASP A 2 16.26 7.69 -9.27
CA ASP A 2 16.38 9.02 -8.70
C ASP A 2 15.93 9.02 -7.24
N ASN A 3 16.43 9.95 -6.47
CA ASN A 3 16.02 10.15 -5.08
C ASN A 3 14.80 11.07 -5.05
N PRO A 4 13.59 10.55 -4.95
CA PRO A 4 12.39 11.37 -4.96
C PRO A 4 12.31 12.23 -3.70
N SER A 5 11.70 13.40 -3.83
CA SER A 5 11.46 14.30 -2.71
C SER A 5 10.01 14.78 -2.74
N VAL A 6 9.50 15.14 -1.58
CA VAL A 6 8.19 15.75 -1.43
C VAL A 6 8.33 16.94 -0.47
N THR A 7 7.64 18.03 -0.77
CA THR A 7 7.60 19.21 0.10
C THR A 7 6.23 19.32 0.73
N LEU A 8 6.19 19.40 2.06
CA LEU A 8 4.95 19.55 2.83
C LEU A 8 4.82 20.97 3.31
N ILE A 9 3.68 21.60 3.02
CA ILE A 9 3.39 22.98 3.41
C ILE A 9 2.14 22.98 4.26
N GLN A 10 2.24 23.47 5.50
CA GLN A 10 1.11 23.61 6.39
C GLN A 10 0.10 24.59 5.80
N ARG A 11 -1.16 24.16 5.74
CA ARG A 11 -2.27 25.02 5.33
C ARG A 11 -2.91 25.67 6.55
N GLN A 12 -3.38 24.83 7.47
CA GLN A 12 -3.87 25.23 8.79
C GLN A 12 -3.95 24.01 9.70
N GLY A 13 -3.61 24.18 10.98
CA GLY A 13 -3.73 23.09 11.98
C GLY A 13 -3.02 21.84 11.52
N TYR A 14 -3.75 20.74 11.39
CA TYR A 14 -3.23 19.44 10.96
C TYR A 14 -3.28 19.25 9.44
N GLN A 15 -3.68 20.24 8.67
CA GLN A 15 -3.72 20.18 7.22
C GLN A 15 -2.36 20.52 6.62
N PHE A 16 -1.82 19.59 5.83
CA PHE A 16 -0.57 19.77 5.11
C PHE A 16 -0.77 19.43 3.65
N GLU A 17 -0.36 20.35 2.77
CA GLU A 17 -0.31 20.10 1.33
C GLU A 17 0.98 19.36 0.99
N HIS A 18 0.88 18.24 0.30
CA HIS A 18 2.00 17.49 -0.19
C HIS A 18 2.24 17.84 -1.65
N HIS A 19 3.38 18.44 -1.91
CA HIS A 19 3.80 18.86 -3.24
C HIS A 19 4.85 17.91 -3.77
N TYR A 20 4.54 17.27 -4.87
CA TYR A 20 5.39 16.32 -5.57
C TYR A 20 6.08 17.00 -6.76
N ALA A 21 6.57 16.22 -7.73
CA ALA A 21 7.15 16.75 -8.96
C ALA A 21 6.12 17.57 -9.76
N PRO A 22 6.55 18.51 -10.61
CA PRO A 22 5.66 19.30 -11.44
C PRO A 22 4.68 18.41 -12.24
N GLY A 23 3.42 18.83 -12.30
CA GLY A 23 2.36 18.12 -13.01
C GLY A 23 1.63 17.07 -12.18
N ILE A 24 2.12 16.73 -11.00
CA ILE A 24 1.43 15.82 -10.07
C ILE A 24 0.48 16.64 -9.20
N PRO A 25 -0.81 16.27 -9.10
CA PRO A 25 -1.76 16.98 -8.25
C PRO A 25 -1.31 17.01 -6.80
N VAL A 26 -1.57 18.14 -6.13
CA VAL A 26 -1.31 18.29 -4.69
C VAL A 26 -2.25 17.36 -3.92
N LEU A 27 -1.69 16.66 -2.92
CA LEU A 27 -2.47 15.88 -1.99
C LEU A 27 -2.59 16.65 -0.67
N LEU A 28 -3.81 16.79 -0.16
CA LEU A 28 -4.02 17.36 1.16
C LEU A 28 -4.13 16.23 2.18
N ALA A 29 -3.26 16.23 3.17
CA ALA A 29 -3.35 15.36 4.34
C ALA A 29 -3.96 16.12 5.51
N ASP A 30 -4.63 15.41 6.40
CA ASP A 30 -5.28 15.97 7.57
C ASP A 30 -5.35 14.89 8.66
N GLU A 31 -5.86 15.21 9.81
CA GLU A 31 -6.22 14.26 10.85
C GLU A 31 -7.74 14.20 10.98
N PRO A 32 -8.30 13.09 11.43
CA PRO A 32 -9.74 13.03 11.71
C PRO A 32 -10.12 13.88 12.92
N ALA A 33 -11.40 14.21 13.04
CA ALA A 33 -11.91 14.85 14.23
C ALA A 33 -11.64 13.98 15.48
N PRO A 34 -11.37 14.57 16.66
CA PRO A 34 -11.50 16.00 17.00
C PRO A 34 -10.23 16.83 16.69
N PHE A 35 -9.13 16.21 16.30
CA PHE A 35 -7.86 16.93 16.08
C PHE A 35 -7.88 17.73 14.78
N GLY A 36 -8.28 17.11 13.69
CA GLY A 36 -8.39 17.72 12.38
C GLY A 36 -9.83 17.80 11.91
N THR A 37 -10.00 18.02 10.60
CA THR A 37 -11.30 18.16 9.95
C THR A 37 -11.65 17.00 9.02
N GLY A 38 -10.73 16.02 8.88
CA GLY A 38 -10.96 14.83 8.06
C GLY A 38 -11.02 15.11 6.56
N LEU A 39 -10.40 16.18 6.07
CA LEU A 39 -10.44 16.54 4.66
C LEU A 39 -9.42 15.81 3.80
N GLY A 40 -8.59 14.98 4.38
CA GLY A 40 -7.60 14.19 3.67
C GLY A 40 -7.12 13.03 4.51
N PRO A 41 -6.30 12.13 3.91
CA PRO A 41 -5.78 11.00 4.64
C PRO A 41 -4.82 11.43 5.76
N ASP A 42 -4.80 10.65 6.83
CA ASP A 42 -3.83 10.83 7.90
C ASP A 42 -2.49 10.13 7.57
N PRO A 43 -1.43 10.37 8.36
CA PRO A 43 -0.12 9.76 8.08
C PRO A 43 -0.13 8.22 8.09
N VAL A 44 -0.95 7.58 8.90
CA VAL A 44 -1.07 6.11 8.93
C VAL A 44 -1.71 5.61 7.64
N GLU A 45 -2.74 6.29 7.17
CA GLU A 45 -3.39 5.98 5.89
C GLU A 45 -2.43 6.19 4.71
N LEU A 46 -1.57 7.21 4.77
CA LEU A 46 -0.54 7.43 3.74
C LEU A 46 0.49 6.30 3.72
N LEU A 47 0.91 5.82 4.88
CA LEU A 47 1.81 4.67 4.97
C LEU A 47 1.15 3.41 4.39
N ALA A 48 -0.10 3.15 4.77
CA ALA A 48 -0.88 2.02 4.27
C ALA A 48 -1.04 2.11 2.74
N SER A 49 -1.33 3.29 2.23
CA SER A 49 -1.45 3.54 0.79
C SER A 49 -0.15 3.24 0.06
N ALA A 50 0.99 3.66 0.61
CA ALA A 50 2.29 3.42 0.01
C ALA A 50 2.61 1.93 -0.10
N VAL A 51 2.36 1.17 0.97
CA VAL A 51 2.59 -0.28 0.99
C VAL A 51 1.65 -1.00 0.03
N GLY A 52 0.36 -0.70 0.08
CA GLY A 52 -0.65 -1.32 -0.78
C GLY A 52 -0.41 -1.03 -2.26
N ASN A 53 -0.09 0.20 -2.58
CA ASN A 53 0.21 0.61 -3.96
C ASN A 53 1.47 -0.11 -4.49
N CYS A 54 2.52 -0.18 -3.68
CA CYS A 54 3.77 -0.82 -4.09
C CYS A 54 3.57 -2.32 -4.33
N LEU A 55 2.85 -3.02 -3.46
CA LEU A 55 2.53 -4.44 -3.64
C LEU A 55 1.70 -4.67 -4.90
N SER A 56 0.70 -3.84 -5.13
CA SER A 56 -0.15 -3.92 -6.33
C SER A 56 0.66 -3.70 -7.61
N ALA A 57 1.50 -2.69 -7.62
CA ALA A 57 2.36 -2.37 -8.76
C ALA A 57 3.40 -3.48 -9.02
N SER A 58 3.98 -4.05 -7.96
CA SER A 58 4.95 -5.14 -8.09
C SER A 58 4.31 -6.40 -8.65
N LEU A 59 3.09 -6.73 -8.21
CA LEU A 59 2.35 -7.86 -8.76
C LEU A 59 2.01 -7.63 -10.23
N TRP A 60 1.49 -6.45 -10.56
CA TRP A 60 1.20 -6.07 -11.94
C TRP A 60 2.44 -6.22 -12.82
N PHE A 61 3.57 -5.66 -12.40
CA PHE A 61 4.83 -5.75 -13.12
C PHE A 61 5.27 -7.20 -13.35
N ALA A 62 5.19 -8.04 -12.31
CA ALA A 62 5.57 -9.45 -12.41
C ALA A 62 4.67 -10.22 -13.38
N CYS A 63 3.36 -9.95 -13.38
CA CYS A 63 2.42 -10.56 -14.33
C CYS A 63 2.74 -10.15 -15.76
N GLN A 64 3.14 -8.91 -15.99
CA GLN A 64 3.47 -8.42 -17.34
C GLN A 64 4.64 -9.19 -17.99
N LYS A 65 5.58 -9.67 -17.20
CA LYS A 65 6.69 -10.50 -17.71
C LYS A 65 6.21 -11.77 -18.39
N TYR A 66 5.08 -12.30 -17.96
CA TYR A 66 4.48 -13.52 -18.51
C TYR A 66 3.30 -13.23 -19.44
N LYS A 67 3.03 -11.95 -19.73
CA LYS A 67 1.88 -11.50 -20.50
C LYS A 67 0.54 -11.93 -19.88
N ASP A 68 0.51 -12.14 -18.59
CA ASP A 68 -0.72 -12.36 -17.82
C ASP A 68 -1.33 -11.00 -17.45
N ASP A 69 -2.64 -10.91 -17.53
CA ASP A 69 -3.39 -9.69 -17.16
C ASP A 69 -4.29 -9.96 -15.96
N PRO A 70 -3.86 -9.59 -14.74
CA PRO A 70 -4.65 -9.81 -13.53
C PRO A 70 -5.67 -8.71 -13.26
N SER A 71 -5.78 -7.71 -14.14
CA SER A 71 -6.61 -6.53 -13.90
C SER A 71 -8.11 -6.83 -13.95
N PRO A 72 -8.93 -5.99 -13.27
CA PRO A 72 -8.52 -4.90 -12.41
C PRO A 72 -8.07 -5.42 -11.04
N LEU A 73 -7.00 -4.85 -10.50
CA LEU A 73 -6.55 -5.14 -9.14
C LEU A 73 -7.31 -4.27 -8.13
N ARG A 74 -7.65 -4.85 -6.99
CA ARG A 74 -8.21 -4.13 -5.84
C ARG A 74 -7.45 -4.54 -4.60
N THR A 75 -6.92 -3.57 -3.87
CA THR A 75 -6.09 -3.83 -2.69
C THR A 75 -6.66 -3.12 -1.49
N GLU A 76 -6.84 -3.86 -0.40
CA GLU A 76 -7.26 -3.33 0.88
C GLU A 76 -6.10 -3.47 1.86
N VAL A 77 -5.83 -2.40 2.60
CA VAL A 77 -4.79 -2.40 3.64
C VAL A 77 -5.41 -1.94 4.94
N LYS A 78 -5.27 -2.76 5.97
CA LYS A 78 -5.72 -2.44 7.32
C LYS A 78 -4.50 -2.26 8.22
N ALA A 79 -4.36 -1.08 8.80
CA ALA A 79 -3.34 -0.80 9.80
C ALA A 79 -3.85 -1.12 11.19
N THR A 80 -2.99 -1.73 12.01
CA THR A 80 -3.23 -1.90 13.44
C THR A 80 -2.36 -0.89 14.18
N VAL A 81 -2.99 0.00 14.94
CA VAL A 81 -2.31 1.00 15.76
C VAL A 81 -2.51 0.64 17.23
N GLY A 82 -1.44 0.60 17.98
CA GLY A 82 -1.46 0.31 19.40
C GLY A 82 -0.34 1.01 20.13
N ARG A 83 -0.33 0.88 21.45
CA ARG A 83 0.65 1.54 22.30
C ARG A 83 1.86 0.65 22.55
N ASN A 84 3.05 1.25 22.53
CA ASN A 84 4.28 0.59 22.96
C ASN A 84 4.42 0.62 24.49
N ASP A 85 5.53 0.09 25.01
CA ASP A 85 5.81 -0.01 26.46
C ASP A 85 5.84 1.36 27.15
N LYS A 86 6.07 2.43 26.40
CA LYS A 86 6.07 3.81 26.92
C LYS A 86 4.71 4.50 26.75
N GLY A 87 3.67 3.77 26.37
CA GLY A 87 2.33 4.31 26.15
C GLY A 87 2.18 5.19 24.92
N ARG A 88 3.08 5.07 23.95
CA ARG A 88 3.06 5.86 22.69
C ARG A 88 2.47 5.05 21.56
N ASN A 89 1.62 5.69 20.76
CA ASN A 89 1.04 5.03 19.58
C ASN A 89 2.11 4.65 18.56
N ARG A 90 1.94 3.44 18.02
CA ARG A 90 2.79 2.89 16.96
C ARG A 90 1.94 2.10 15.99
N VAL A 91 2.32 2.13 14.72
CA VAL A 91 1.76 1.18 13.74
C VAL A 91 2.39 -0.18 14.02
N GLN A 92 1.57 -1.12 14.45
CA GLN A 92 2.03 -2.45 14.90
C GLN A 92 2.01 -3.49 13.79
N GLY A 93 1.27 -3.21 12.70
CA GLY A 93 1.21 -4.10 11.56
C GLY A 93 0.31 -3.56 10.47
N LEU A 94 0.50 -4.08 9.27
CA LEU A 94 -0.33 -3.82 8.11
C LEU A 94 -0.79 -5.15 7.54
N ALA A 95 -2.10 -5.34 7.42
CA ALA A 95 -2.71 -6.51 6.79
C ALA A 95 -3.20 -6.12 5.40
N VAL A 96 -2.70 -6.81 4.38
CA VAL A 96 -2.98 -6.50 2.96
C VAL A 96 -3.75 -7.65 2.34
N ASP A 97 -4.89 -7.35 1.74
CA ASP A 97 -5.64 -8.25 0.87
C ASP A 97 -5.59 -7.70 -0.56
N LEU A 98 -4.89 -8.42 -1.44
CA LEU A 98 -4.74 -8.04 -2.84
C LEU A 98 -5.65 -8.95 -3.68
N HIS A 99 -6.65 -8.35 -4.31
CA HIS A 99 -7.64 -9.06 -5.12
C HIS A 99 -7.31 -8.94 -6.60
N LEU A 100 -7.16 -10.09 -7.25
CA LEU A 100 -7.01 -10.16 -8.71
C LEU A 100 -8.37 -10.01 -9.38
N GLY A 101 -8.38 -9.39 -10.56
CA GLY A 101 -9.60 -9.22 -11.36
C GLY A 101 -9.95 -10.43 -12.22
N LYS A 102 -9.17 -11.49 -12.16
CA LYS A 102 -9.35 -12.71 -12.95
C LYS A 102 -9.29 -13.95 -12.07
N PRO A 103 -9.90 -15.07 -12.47
CA PRO A 103 -9.70 -16.34 -11.80
C PRO A 103 -8.27 -16.86 -12.08
N ALA A 104 -7.73 -17.62 -11.12
CA ALA A 104 -6.37 -18.15 -11.24
C ALA A 104 -6.17 -18.98 -12.53
N ALA A 105 -7.22 -19.66 -12.98
CA ALA A 105 -7.18 -20.47 -14.20
C ALA A 105 -6.84 -19.68 -15.48
N GLU A 106 -7.12 -18.37 -15.48
CA GLU A 106 -6.81 -17.47 -16.59
C GLU A 106 -5.40 -16.89 -16.53
N LEU A 107 -4.67 -17.15 -15.44
CA LEU A 107 -3.34 -16.61 -15.18
C LEU A 107 -2.34 -17.75 -15.12
N GLY A 108 -1.82 -18.12 -16.29
CA GLY A 108 -1.01 -19.33 -16.45
C GLY A 108 0.29 -19.38 -15.64
N HIS A 109 0.78 -18.25 -15.17
CA HIS A 109 2.05 -18.14 -14.45
C HIS A 109 1.89 -17.57 -13.05
N ILE A 110 0.66 -17.55 -12.51
CA ILE A 110 0.38 -16.86 -11.24
C ILE A 110 1.21 -17.42 -10.08
N GLN A 111 1.47 -18.72 -10.03
CA GLN A 111 2.27 -19.28 -8.94
C GLN A 111 3.69 -18.74 -8.94
N ARG A 112 4.32 -18.62 -10.10
CA ARG A 112 5.66 -18.03 -10.24
C ARG A 112 5.67 -16.56 -9.81
N VAL A 113 4.63 -15.82 -10.18
CA VAL A 113 4.47 -14.43 -9.78
C VAL A 113 4.37 -14.33 -8.26
N LEU A 114 3.52 -15.15 -7.65
CA LEU A 114 3.30 -15.13 -6.19
C LEU A 114 4.54 -15.51 -5.38
N ASP A 115 5.39 -16.36 -5.94
CA ASP A 115 6.61 -16.80 -5.27
C ASP A 115 7.67 -15.69 -5.13
N THR A 116 7.64 -14.69 -6.00
CA THR A 116 8.76 -13.74 -6.12
C THR A 116 8.40 -12.26 -6.13
N PHE A 117 7.15 -11.90 -6.39
CA PHE A 117 6.82 -10.47 -6.65
C PHE A 117 7.07 -9.55 -5.45
N GLU A 118 6.94 -10.06 -4.23
CA GLU A 118 7.16 -9.26 -3.01
C GLU A 118 8.61 -8.81 -2.88
N ASP A 119 9.56 -9.60 -3.37
CA ASP A 119 11.00 -9.28 -3.29
C ASP A 119 11.34 -7.99 -4.02
N TYR A 120 10.54 -7.63 -5.02
CA TYR A 120 10.73 -6.42 -5.82
C TYR A 120 9.95 -5.21 -5.31
N CYS A 121 9.21 -5.37 -4.21
CA CYS A 121 8.44 -4.28 -3.62
C CYS A 121 9.32 -3.42 -2.71
N THR A 122 9.90 -2.37 -3.26
CA THR A 122 10.83 -1.47 -2.56
C THR A 122 10.26 -0.95 -1.24
N VAL A 123 9.05 -0.43 -1.25
CA VAL A 123 8.42 0.17 -0.07
C VAL A 123 8.14 -0.89 1.00
N THR A 124 7.51 -1.99 0.62
CA THR A 124 7.16 -3.05 1.57
C THR A 124 8.42 -3.68 2.20
N GLN A 125 9.45 -3.94 1.39
CA GLN A 125 10.71 -4.50 1.90
C GLN A 125 11.42 -3.54 2.85
N SER A 126 11.24 -2.24 2.67
CA SER A 126 11.80 -1.22 3.54
C SER A 126 11.02 -1.05 4.84
N VAL A 127 9.69 -1.23 4.81
CA VAL A 127 8.80 -1.02 5.95
C VAL A 127 8.69 -2.27 6.84
N ALA A 128 8.64 -3.46 6.22
CA ALA A 128 8.37 -4.73 6.91
C ALA A 128 9.32 -5.05 8.07
N PRO A 129 10.64 -4.71 8.05
CA PRO A 129 11.50 -4.95 9.19
C PRO A 129 11.07 -4.28 10.49
N ALA A 130 10.39 -3.14 10.41
CA ALA A 130 9.91 -2.41 11.59
C ALA A 130 8.40 -2.55 11.79
N VAL A 131 7.63 -2.68 10.71
CA VAL A 131 6.18 -2.80 10.74
C VAL A 131 5.80 -4.07 9.98
N PRO A 132 5.47 -5.16 10.67
CA PRO A 132 5.12 -6.42 10.01
C PRO A 132 4.00 -6.24 9.00
N VAL A 133 4.18 -6.80 7.81
CA VAL A 133 3.20 -6.78 6.73
C VAL A 133 2.76 -8.22 6.47
N THR A 134 1.45 -8.48 6.61
CA THR A 134 0.86 -9.75 6.21
C THR A 134 0.13 -9.56 4.89
N LEU A 135 0.29 -10.52 3.98
CA LEU A 135 -0.29 -10.43 2.65
C LEU A 135 -1.12 -11.67 2.34
N ARG A 136 -2.34 -11.45 1.85
CA ARG A 136 -3.13 -12.46 1.16
C ARG A 136 -3.36 -12.00 -0.27
N VAL A 137 -3.28 -12.93 -1.21
CA VAL A 137 -3.68 -12.70 -2.60
C VAL A 137 -4.86 -13.62 -2.90
N LEU A 138 -5.95 -13.02 -3.36
CA LEU A 138 -7.18 -13.74 -3.70
C LEU A 138 -7.50 -13.53 -5.18
N ASP A 139 -8.02 -14.54 -5.84
CA ASP A 139 -8.48 -14.38 -7.21
C ASP A 139 -9.92 -13.84 -7.28
N SER A 140 -10.45 -13.66 -8.49
CA SER A 140 -11.78 -13.10 -8.67
C SER A 140 -12.92 -14.00 -8.15
N SER A 141 -12.65 -15.29 -7.91
CA SER A 141 -13.62 -16.22 -7.31
C SER A 141 -13.60 -16.18 -5.78
N GLY A 142 -12.65 -15.45 -5.19
CA GLY A 142 -12.44 -15.40 -3.75
C GLY A 142 -11.51 -16.48 -3.22
N ALA A 143 -10.91 -17.29 -4.09
CA ALA A 143 -9.94 -18.30 -3.69
C ALA A 143 -8.65 -17.64 -3.20
N VAL A 144 -8.16 -18.06 -2.04
CA VAL A 144 -6.89 -17.57 -1.49
C VAL A 144 -5.74 -18.30 -2.18
N LEU A 145 -4.95 -17.57 -2.95
CA LEU A 145 -3.81 -18.11 -3.70
C LEU A 145 -2.50 -18.03 -2.90
N LYS A 146 -2.43 -17.10 -1.96
CA LYS A 146 -1.29 -16.89 -1.08
C LYS A 146 -1.77 -16.31 0.25
N GLY A 147 -1.18 -16.76 1.35
CA GLY A 147 -1.50 -16.27 2.70
C GLY A 147 -2.28 -17.26 3.59
#